data_29938443991102958cda0b1460eed972
#
_entry.id   29938443991102958cda0b1460eed972
#
_cell.length_a   1.000
_cell.length_b   1.000
_cell.length_c   1.000
_cell.angle_alpha   90.00
_cell.angle_beta   90.00
_cell.angle_gamma   90.00
#
_symmetry.space_group_name_H-M   'P 1'
#
loop_
_entity.id
_entity.type
_entity.pdbx_description
1 polymer ?
#
loop_
_entity_poly.entity_id
_entity_poly.type
_entity_poly.pdbx_seq_one_letter_code
_entity_poly.pdbx_strand_id
1 'polypeptide(L)'
;MKDSEIRKAVREGYGKIATQGNSCCAPTTSCCGGAGIAEAVSKTIGYSEEELRAVPEGANLGLGCGNPVALASLREGEVVLDLGAGAGFDCFLAADRVGKKGKVIGVDMTPEMVEKARENAANGGYKNVEFRLGEIENLPVADNSADIVISNCVINLSPDKKRVFKEAFRALKPGGRLMISDIVLLRELPESVLNSVEAYIGCLSGAVMKDAYLKAIKAAGFKQVKVVEETTFPIECMANDPTAQAIIESSGIRREDLSTLGESILSVKVSAVKP
;
A
#
# COMPACT_ATOMS: atom_id res chain seq x y z
N MET A 1 11.16 -17.12 -7.75
CA MET A 1 9.83 -17.67 -7.34
C MET A 1 8.85 -17.58 -8.50
N LYS A 2 7.89 -18.51 -8.61
CA LYS A 2 6.79 -18.40 -9.59
C LYS A 2 5.74 -17.39 -9.08
N ASP A 3 5.02 -16.74 -9.99
CA ASP A 3 4.00 -15.73 -9.63
C ASP A 3 2.96 -16.25 -8.62
N SER A 4 2.56 -17.53 -8.75
CA SER A 4 1.62 -18.16 -7.81
C SER A 4 2.20 -18.37 -6.41
N GLU A 5 3.50 -18.63 -6.30
CA GLU A 5 4.21 -18.79 -5.03
C GLU A 5 4.34 -17.44 -4.33
N ILE A 6 4.62 -16.39 -5.10
CA ILE A 6 4.68 -15.00 -4.62
C ILE A 6 3.33 -14.61 -4.02
N ARG A 7 2.24 -14.75 -4.77
CA ARG A 7 0.89 -14.39 -4.28
C ARG A 7 0.52 -15.18 -3.02
N LYS A 8 0.88 -16.47 -2.97
CA LYS A 8 0.64 -17.30 -1.80
C LYS A 8 1.39 -16.78 -0.58
N ALA A 9 2.69 -16.50 -0.71
CA ALA A 9 3.52 -16.00 0.38
C ALA A 9 3.02 -14.64 0.91
N VAL A 10 2.66 -13.72 0.02
CA VAL A 10 2.08 -12.43 0.38
C VAL A 10 0.74 -12.62 1.12
N ARG A 11 -0.16 -13.44 0.59
CA ARG A 11 -1.46 -13.70 1.24
C ARG A 11 -1.31 -14.31 2.63
N GLU A 12 -0.42 -15.30 2.80
CA GLU A 12 -0.15 -15.91 4.10
C GLU A 12 0.48 -14.92 5.09
N GLY A 13 1.39 -14.07 4.63
CA GLY A 13 2.02 -13.02 5.45
C GLY A 13 1.01 -12.02 5.96
N TYR A 14 0.22 -11.43 5.06
CA TYR A 14 -0.79 -10.44 5.41
C TYR A 14 -1.98 -11.04 6.17
N GLY A 15 -2.34 -12.31 5.92
CA GLY A 15 -3.34 -13.04 6.71
C GLY A 15 -2.94 -13.17 8.18
N LYS A 16 -1.67 -13.46 8.46
CA LYS A 16 -1.13 -13.48 9.83
C LYS A 16 -1.20 -12.11 10.49
N ILE A 17 -0.85 -11.04 9.78
CA ILE A 17 -0.94 -9.67 10.29
C ILE A 17 -2.39 -9.31 10.67
N ALA A 18 -3.35 -9.65 9.79
CA ALA A 18 -4.77 -9.37 10.03
C ALA A 18 -5.30 -10.06 11.30
N THR A 19 -4.90 -11.32 11.52
CA THR A 19 -5.43 -12.15 12.63
C THR A 19 -4.71 -11.93 13.95
N GLN A 20 -3.41 -11.62 13.93
CA GLN A 20 -2.61 -11.47 15.14
C GLN A 20 -2.62 -10.04 15.70
N GLY A 21 -3.14 -9.06 14.96
CA GLY A 21 -3.15 -7.65 15.35
C GLY A 21 -1.76 -7.01 15.44
N ASN A 22 -0.72 -7.72 15.01
CA ASN A 22 0.65 -7.24 15.00
C ASN A 22 0.94 -6.59 13.65
N SER A 23 1.43 -5.36 13.69
CA SER A 23 2.11 -4.76 12.55
C SER A 23 3.26 -5.68 12.13
N CYS A 24 3.57 -5.74 10.83
CA CYS A 24 4.77 -6.41 10.34
C CYS A 24 6.07 -5.86 10.98
N CYS A 25 5.95 -4.77 11.73
CA CYS A 25 7.00 -4.01 12.39
C CYS A 25 6.96 -4.06 13.94
N ALA A 26 6.36 -5.08 14.58
CA ALA A 26 6.23 -5.11 16.03
C ALA A 26 7.33 -5.95 16.71
N PRO A 27 8.16 -5.38 17.60
CA PRO A 27 9.05 -6.16 18.46
C PRO A 27 8.24 -6.94 19.51
N THR A 28 8.58 -8.21 19.73
CA THR A 28 7.92 -9.16 20.62
C THR A 28 8.02 -8.86 22.11
N THR A 29 8.53 -7.70 22.51
CA THR A 29 8.76 -7.32 23.92
C THR A 29 8.36 -5.87 24.19
N SER A 30 7.06 -5.58 24.20
CA SER A 30 6.56 -4.35 24.83
C SER A 30 5.22 -4.62 25.50
N CYS A 31 5.17 -4.37 26.82
CA CYS A 31 3.96 -4.42 27.64
C CYS A 31 2.94 -3.29 27.35
N CYS A 32 3.16 -2.48 26.32
CA CYS A 32 2.24 -1.41 25.87
C CYS A 32 1.73 -1.77 24.48
N GLY A 33 0.42 -2.00 24.35
CA GLY A 33 -0.27 -2.58 23.21
C GLY A 33 0.16 -2.07 21.84
N GLY A 34 0.10 -2.96 20.83
CA GLY A 34 0.55 -2.74 19.46
C GLY A 34 -0.05 -1.54 18.70
N ALA A 35 -1.09 -0.90 19.21
CA ALA A 35 -1.68 0.32 18.65
C ALA A 35 -0.70 1.51 18.57
N GLY A 36 0.18 1.68 19.56
CA GLY A 36 1.13 2.81 19.61
C GLY A 36 2.20 2.75 18.52
N ILE A 37 2.60 1.55 18.08
CA ILE A 37 3.63 1.38 17.05
C ILE A 37 3.04 1.68 15.66
N ALA A 38 1.85 1.13 15.36
CA ALA A 38 1.15 1.41 14.11
C ALA A 38 0.89 2.91 13.91
N GLU A 39 0.47 3.59 14.99
CA GLU A 39 0.26 5.04 15.00
C GLU A 39 1.55 5.82 14.73
N ALA A 40 2.66 5.45 15.37
CA ALA A 40 3.96 6.08 15.17
C ALA A 40 4.46 5.92 13.73
N VAL A 41 4.34 4.73 13.14
CA VAL A 41 4.68 4.47 11.74
C VAL A 41 3.83 5.34 10.82
N SER A 42 2.51 5.36 11.01
CA SER A 42 1.60 6.13 10.17
C SER A 42 1.89 7.63 10.22
N LYS A 43 2.25 8.19 11.39
CA LYS A 43 2.71 9.59 11.50
C LYS A 43 3.97 9.86 10.69
N THR A 44 4.93 8.93 10.73
CA THR A 44 6.20 9.06 10.00
C THR A 44 6.00 9.08 8.48
N ILE A 45 5.01 8.34 7.96
CA ILE A 45 4.70 8.26 6.52
C ILE A 45 3.68 9.32 6.05
N GLY A 46 3.28 10.25 6.93
CA GLY A 46 2.55 11.47 6.53
C GLY A 46 1.06 11.50 6.87
N TYR A 47 0.57 10.66 7.79
CA TYR A 47 -0.79 10.80 8.33
C TYR A 47 -0.80 11.72 9.54
N SER A 48 -1.81 12.59 9.61
CA SER A 48 -2.03 13.48 10.73
C SER A 48 -2.69 12.76 11.92
N GLU A 49 -2.55 13.31 13.13
CA GLU A 49 -3.24 12.77 14.30
C GLU A 49 -4.77 12.77 14.15
N GLU A 50 -5.31 13.75 13.43
CA GLU A 50 -6.73 13.86 13.15
C GLU A 50 -7.19 12.71 12.26
N GLU A 51 -6.43 12.40 11.20
CA GLU A 51 -6.71 11.27 10.31
C GLU A 51 -6.62 9.92 11.05
N LEU A 52 -5.63 9.76 11.93
CA LEU A 52 -5.48 8.54 12.73
C LEU A 52 -6.65 8.32 13.71
N ARG A 53 -7.22 9.40 14.25
CA ARG A 53 -8.38 9.35 15.18
C ARG A 53 -9.72 9.24 14.44
N ALA A 54 -9.78 9.60 13.18
CA ALA A 54 -10.99 9.58 12.38
C ALA A 54 -11.42 8.17 11.94
N VAL A 55 -10.50 7.22 11.91
CA VAL A 55 -10.76 5.86 11.43
C VAL A 55 -11.15 4.90 12.57
N PRO A 56 -11.90 3.82 12.28
CA PRO A 56 -12.24 2.81 13.28
C PRO A 56 -11.00 2.17 13.91
N GLU A 57 -11.11 1.80 15.20
CA GLU A 57 -10.09 1.02 15.88
C GLU A 57 -9.82 -0.30 15.13
N GLY A 58 -8.54 -0.63 14.93
CA GLY A 58 -8.12 -1.82 14.18
C GLY A 58 -8.00 -1.62 12.66
N ALA A 59 -8.37 -0.46 12.11
CA ALA A 59 -8.15 -0.14 10.70
C ALA A 59 -6.69 0.18 10.40
N ASN A 60 -6.01 0.89 11.32
CA ASN A 60 -4.59 1.20 11.18
C ASN A 60 -3.72 0.05 11.68
N LEU A 61 -3.07 -0.64 10.75
CA LEU A 61 -2.12 -1.72 11.03
C LEU A 61 -0.66 -1.27 10.92
N GLY A 62 -0.40 0.02 10.67
CA GLY A 62 0.95 0.56 10.44
C GLY A 62 1.57 0.07 9.13
N LEU A 63 0.75 -0.27 8.15
CA LEU A 63 1.16 -0.71 6.82
C LEU A 63 1.14 0.46 5.85
N GLY A 64 2.05 0.47 4.87
CA GLY A 64 2.10 1.50 3.85
C GLY A 64 3.42 2.28 3.85
N CYS A 65 3.57 3.16 2.86
CA CYS A 65 4.77 3.97 2.66
C CYS A 65 4.46 5.45 2.35
N GLY A 66 3.21 5.87 2.54
CA GLY A 66 2.78 7.26 2.34
C GLY A 66 1.29 7.44 2.57
N ASN A 67 0.79 8.67 2.35
CA ASN A 67 -0.63 9.02 2.44
C ASN A 67 -1.16 9.41 1.05
N PRO A 68 -1.70 8.46 0.26
CA PRO A 68 -2.24 8.76 -1.05
C PRO A 68 -3.54 9.60 -0.98
N VAL A 69 -4.29 9.48 0.12
CA VAL A 69 -5.57 10.19 0.31
C VAL A 69 -5.35 11.69 0.46
N ALA A 70 -4.32 12.11 1.20
CA ALA A 70 -4.00 13.53 1.38
C ALA A 70 -3.70 14.25 0.06
N LEU A 71 -3.11 13.54 -0.90
CA LEU A 71 -2.73 14.07 -2.20
C LEU A 71 -3.81 13.90 -3.27
N ALA A 72 -4.76 13.02 -3.05
CA ALA A 72 -5.77 12.64 -4.04
C ALA A 72 -6.75 13.76 -4.35
N SER A 73 -6.79 14.84 -3.56
CA SER A 73 -7.74 15.97 -3.72
C SER A 73 -9.17 15.48 -3.95
N LEU A 74 -9.63 14.56 -3.07
CA LEU A 74 -10.93 13.92 -3.16
C LEU A 74 -12.06 14.98 -3.07
N ARG A 75 -13.13 14.75 -3.84
CA ARG A 75 -14.30 15.65 -3.90
C ARG A 75 -15.54 14.90 -3.44
N GLU A 76 -16.48 15.65 -2.86
CA GLU A 76 -17.78 15.10 -2.47
C GLU A 76 -18.48 14.42 -3.68
N GLY A 77 -18.99 13.23 -3.46
CA GLY A 77 -19.72 12.44 -4.46
C GLY A 77 -18.85 11.57 -5.39
N GLU A 78 -17.52 11.64 -5.29
CA GLU A 78 -16.64 10.79 -6.11
C GLU A 78 -16.70 9.30 -5.70
N VAL A 79 -16.44 8.43 -6.68
CA VAL A 79 -16.22 7.00 -6.48
C VAL A 79 -14.72 6.73 -6.41
N VAL A 80 -14.25 6.26 -5.27
CA VAL A 80 -12.84 5.92 -5.01
C VAL A 80 -12.67 4.41 -5.10
N LEU A 81 -11.62 3.96 -5.75
CA LEU A 81 -11.17 2.57 -5.76
C LEU A 81 -9.80 2.50 -5.09
N ASP A 82 -9.69 1.72 -4.02
CA ASP A 82 -8.46 1.50 -3.28
C ASP A 82 -7.90 0.11 -3.59
N LEU A 83 -6.66 0.08 -4.07
CA LEU A 83 -5.95 -1.15 -4.41
C LEU A 83 -5.12 -1.62 -3.22
N GLY A 84 -5.41 -2.84 -2.73
CA GLY A 84 -4.78 -3.38 -1.53
C GLY A 84 -5.26 -2.68 -0.26
N ALA A 85 -6.57 -2.64 -0.07
CA ALA A 85 -7.21 -1.87 1.00
C ALA A 85 -6.83 -2.31 2.42
N GLY A 86 -6.26 -3.51 2.60
CA GLY A 86 -5.93 -4.07 3.90
C GLY A 86 -7.13 -4.05 4.84
N ALA A 87 -6.95 -3.56 6.07
CA ALA A 87 -8.01 -3.41 7.05
C ALA A 87 -8.91 -2.17 6.83
N GLY A 88 -8.75 -1.45 5.71
CA GLY A 88 -9.61 -0.36 5.27
C GLY A 88 -9.19 1.05 5.63
N PHE A 89 -7.97 1.26 6.14
CA PHE A 89 -7.52 2.55 6.67
C PHE A 89 -7.70 3.70 5.68
N ASP A 90 -7.11 3.62 4.48
CA ASP A 90 -7.23 4.64 3.45
C ASP A 90 -8.65 4.74 2.89
N CYS A 91 -9.40 3.62 2.86
CA CYS A 91 -10.81 3.62 2.47
C CYS A 91 -11.68 4.46 3.40
N PHE A 92 -11.47 4.40 4.73
CA PHE A 92 -12.26 5.19 5.68
C PHE A 92 -11.94 6.68 5.57
N LEU A 93 -10.66 7.03 5.46
CA LEU A 93 -10.25 8.42 5.21
C LEU A 93 -10.85 8.97 3.91
N ALA A 94 -10.85 8.14 2.85
CA ALA A 94 -11.47 8.51 1.58
C ALA A 94 -13.00 8.67 1.71
N ALA A 95 -13.66 7.78 2.46
CA ALA A 95 -15.10 7.81 2.67
C ALA A 95 -15.59 9.10 3.35
N ASP A 96 -14.82 9.58 4.32
CA ASP A 96 -15.11 10.84 5.00
C ASP A 96 -14.96 12.03 4.04
N ARG A 97 -13.98 12.00 3.14
CA ARG A 97 -13.72 13.05 2.15
C ARG A 97 -14.78 13.11 1.06
N VAL A 98 -15.20 11.94 0.54
CA VAL A 98 -16.22 11.90 -0.54
C VAL A 98 -17.66 12.04 -0.01
N GLY A 99 -17.85 11.89 1.29
CA GLY A 99 -19.14 12.09 1.95
C GLY A 99 -20.21 11.05 1.56
N LYS A 100 -21.42 11.28 2.04
CA LYS A 100 -22.55 10.32 1.91
C LYS A 100 -22.99 10.05 0.47
N LYS A 101 -22.70 10.94 -0.48
CA LYS A 101 -23.03 10.80 -1.90
C LYS A 101 -21.94 10.08 -2.68
N GLY A 102 -20.72 10.02 -2.16
CA GLY A 102 -19.60 9.30 -2.72
C GLY A 102 -19.62 7.83 -2.32
N LYS A 103 -18.74 7.07 -2.93
CA LYS A 103 -18.56 5.64 -2.65
C LYS A 103 -17.08 5.29 -2.64
N VAL A 104 -16.69 4.41 -1.72
CA VAL A 104 -15.34 3.83 -1.71
C VAL A 104 -15.43 2.33 -1.89
N ILE A 105 -14.59 1.79 -2.77
CA ILE A 105 -14.47 0.35 -3.02
C ILE A 105 -13.04 -0.03 -2.70
N GLY A 106 -12.83 -0.80 -1.65
CA GLY A 106 -11.54 -1.39 -1.32
C GLY A 106 -11.42 -2.80 -1.90
N VAL A 107 -10.30 -3.09 -2.54
CA VAL A 107 -10.00 -4.43 -3.06
C VAL A 107 -8.75 -4.96 -2.36
N ASP A 108 -8.83 -6.18 -1.81
CA ASP A 108 -7.68 -6.88 -1.25
C ASP A 108 -7.75 -8.37 -1.61
N MET A 109 -6.59 -9.02 -1.78
CA MET A 109 -6.54 -10.43 -2.13
C MET A 109 -6.54 -11.37 -0.91
N THR A 110 -6.40 -10.81 0.30
CA THR A 110 -6.31 -11.54 1.57
C THR A 110 -7.67 -11.60 2.23
N PRO A 111 -8.31 -12.79 2.35
CA PRO A 111 -9.65 -12.91 2.95
C PRO A 111 -9.75 -12.32 4.35
N GLU A 112 -8.71 -12.54 5.18
CA GLU A 112 -8.65 -12.05 6.56
C GLU A 112 -8.61 -10.52 6.63
N MET A 113 -7.94 -9.87 5.68
CA MET A 113 -7.93 -8.41 5.56
C MET A 113 -9.31 -7.88 5.18
N VAL A 114 -9.95 -8.51 4.18
CA VAL A 114 -11.30 -8.12 3.74
C VAL A 114 -12.34 -8.29 4.85
N GLU A 115 -12.24 -9.38 5.62
CA GLU A 115 -13.13 -9.63 6.76
C GLU A 115 -12.94 -8.57 7.84
N LYS A 116 -11.69 -8.29 8.24
CA LYS A 116 -11.35 -7.24 9.19
C LYS A 116 -11.81 -5.85 8.73
N ALA A 117 -11.63 -5.52 7.45
CA ALA A 117 -12.09 -4.26 6.89
C ALA A 117 -13.62 -4.11 6.94
N ARG A 118 -14.37 -5.20 6.69
CA ARG A 118 -15.84 -5.23 6.81
C ARG A 118 -16.30 -5.06 8.25
N GLU A 119 -15.64 -5.70 9.20
CA GLU A 119 -15.89 -5.53 10.63
C GLU A 119 -15.63 -4.08 11.06
N ASN A 120 -14.50 -3.50 10.66
CA ASN A 120 -14.18 -2.11 10.93
C ASN A 120 -15.21 -1.14 10.33
N ALA A 121 -15.69 -1.40 9.10
CA ALA A 121 -16.75 -0.61 8.48
C ALA A 121 -18.07 -0.67 9.26
N ALA A 122 -18.44 -1.86 9.71
CA ALA A 122 -19.66 -2.06 10.51
C ALA A 122 -19.56 -1.33 11.86
N ASN A 123 -18.43 -1.48 12.56
CA ASN A 123 -18.17 -0.85 13.86
C ASN A 123 -18.10 0.68 13.75
N GLY A 124 -17.50 1.21 12.68
CA GLY A 124 -17.44 2.64 12.39
C GLY A 124 -18.71 3.25 11.79
N GLY A 125 -19.70 2.39 11.44
CA GLY A 125 -20.96 2.86 10.87
C GLY A 125 -20.87 3.36 9.42
N TYR A 126 -19.81 3.00 8.69
CA TYR A 126 -19.61 3.39 7.29
C TYR A 126 -20.59 2.67 6.37
N LYS A 127 -21.43 3.43 5.65
CA LYS A 127 -22.43 2.90 4.71
C LYS A 127 -22.04 3.08 3.24
N ASN A 128 -21.03 3.90 2.98
CA ASN A 128 -20.54 4.26 1.65
C ASN A 128 -19.21 3.56 1.30
N VAL A 129 -18.80 2.56 2.09
CA VAL A 129 -17.60 1.75 1.84
C VAL A 129 -18.00 0.31 1.55
N GLU A 130 -17.36 -0.30 0.55
CA GLU A 130 -17.55 -1.70 0.15
C GLU A 130 -16.19 -2.37 -0.01
N PHE A 131 -16.01 -3.57 0.59
CA PHE A 131 -14.77 -4.33 0.47
C PHE A 131 -14.99 -5.59 -0.35
N ARG A 132 -14.13 -5.80 -1.36
CA ARG A 132 -14.19 -6.92 -2.29
C ARG A 132 -12.90 -7.74 -2.23
N LEU A 133 -13.07 -9.06 -2.16
CA LEU A 133 -11.96 -9.98 -2.32
C LEU A 133 -11.56 -10.05 -3.80
N GLY A 134 -10.29 -9.82 -4.11
CA GLY A 134 -9.79 -9.86 -5.48
C GLY A 134 -8.32 -9.50 -5.59
N GLU A 135 -7.70 -9.92 -6.70
CA GLU A 135 -6.33 -9.56 -7.04
C GLU A 135 -6.32 -8.23 -7.81
N ILE A 136 -5.33 -7.37 -7.55
CA ILE A 136 -5.23 -6.06 -8.21
C ILE A 136 -4.88 -6.16 -9.70
N GLU A 137 -4.38 -7.32 -10.15
CA GLU A 137 -4.19 -7.65 -11.56
C GLU A 137 -5.48 -8.05 -12.29
N ASN A 138 -6.59 -8.22 -11.55
CA ASN A 138 -7.90 -8.58 -12.11
C ASN A 138 -9.02 -8.02 -11.21
N LEU A 139 -9.20 -6.71 -11.26
CA LEU A 139 -10.07 -5.98 -10.33
C LEU A 139 -11.55 -6.38 -10.48
N PRO A 140 -12.22 -6.73 -9.39
CA PRO A 140 -13.65 -7.09 -9.39
C PRO A 140 -14.54 -5.83 -9.45
N VAL A 141 -14.29 -4.95 -10.42
CA VAL A 141 -15.02 -3.71 -10.67
C VAL A 141 -15.30 -3.53 -12.16
N ALA A 142 -16.38 -2.82 -12.48
CA ALA A 142 -16.74 -2.53 -13.86
C ALA A 142 -15.76 -1.52 -14.49
N ASP A 143 -15.72 -1.53 -15.82
CA ASP A 143 -15.01 -0.53 -16.61
C ASP A 143 -15.58 0.87 -16.35
N ASN A 144 -14.71 1.88 -16.33
CA ASN A 144 -15.11 3.29 -16.21
C ASN A 144 -16.05 3.57 -15.01
N SER A 145 -15.80 2.90 -13.89
CA SER A 145 -16.67 2.98 -12.71
C SER A 145 -16.11 3.88 -11.57
N ALA A 146 -14.81 4.13 -11.55
CA ALA A 146 -14.15 4.93 -10.51
C ALA A 146 -13.75 6.32 -11.05
N ASP A 147 -13.90 7.34 -10.21
CA ASP A 147 -13.41 8.69 -10.49
C ASP A 147 -11.93 8.82 -10.12
N ILE A 148 -11.52 8.07 -9.09
CA ILE A 148 -10.13 8.03 -8.65
C ILE A 148 -9.74 6.62 -8.21
N VAL A 149 -8.50 6.24 -8.51
CA VAL A 149 -7.84 5.04 -7.97
C VAL A 149 -6.72 5.51 -7.03
N ILE A 150 -6.72 4.98 -5.81
CA ILE A 150 -5.64 5.15 -4.85
C ILE A 150 -4.94 3.82 -4.59
N SER A 151 -3.67 3.86 -4.16
CA SER A 151 -2.91 2.69 -3.74
C SER A 151 -1.80 3.09 -2.78
N ASN A 152 -1.56 2.28 -1.76
CA ASN A 152 -0.53 2.51 -0.76
C ASN A 152 0.32 1.26 -0.56
N CYS A 153 1.53 1.27 -1.13
CA CYS A 153 2.56 0.23 -0.96
C CYS A 153 2.13 -1.20 -1.34
N VAL A 154 1.21 -1.37 -2.28
CA VAL A 154 0.68 -2.68 -2.66
C VAL A 154 1.12 -3.14 -4.05
N ILE A 155 1.36 -2.20 -4.99
CA ILE A 155 1.65 -2.56 -6.39
C ILE A 155 2.97 -3.35 -6.48
N ASN A 156 3.91 -3.09 -5.57
CA ASN A 156 5.15 -3.87 -5.50
C ASN A 156 4.95 -5.33 -5.10
N LEU A 157 3.87 -5.67 -4.43
CA LEU A 157 3.51 -7.06 -4.09
C LEU A 157 2.97 -7.84 -5.29
N SER A 158 2.58 -7.16 -6.36
CA SER A 158 2.14 -7.79 -7.59
C SER A 158 3.34 -8.23 -8.45
N PRO A 159 3.36 -9.48 -8.95
CA PRO A 159 4.35 -9.91 -9.93
C PRO A 159 4.15 -9.29 -11.32
N ASP A 160 2.93 -8.83 -11.66
CA ASP A 160 2.61 -8.18 -12.94
C ASP A 160 2.08 -6.76 -12.78
N LYS A 161 2.98 -5.83 -12.44
CA LYS A 161 2.67 -4.40 -12.29
C LYS A 161 2.07 -3.76 -13.55
N LYS A 162 2.47 -4.26 -14.74
CA LYS A 162 1.92 -3.75 -16.01
C LYS A 162 0.43 -4.05 -16.12
N ARG A 163 0.02 -5.23 -15.68
CA ARG A 163 -1.39 -5.62 -15.65
C ARG A 163 -2.16 -4.83 -14.60
N VAL A 164 -1.58 -4.58 -13.42
CA VAL A 164 -2.20 -3.73 -12.40
C VAL A 164 -2.51 -2.34 -12.95
N PHE A 165 -1.56 -1.68 -13.63
CA PHE A 165 -1.81 -0.36 -14.21
C PHE A 165 -2.85 -0.39 -15.35
N LYS A 166 -2.91 -1.47 -16.14
CA LYS A 166 -3.97 -1.64 -17.14
C LYS A 166 -5.36 -1.81 -16.50
N GLU A 167 -5.45 -2.56 -15.41
CA GLU A 167 -6.69 -2.73 -14.65
C GLU A 167 -7.13 -1.41 -13.97
N ALA A 168 -6.21 -0.69 -13.36
CA ALA A 168 -6.49 0.63 -12.81
C ALA A 168 -7.00 1.60 -13.92
N PHE A 169 -6.36 1.57 -15.10
CA PHE A 169 -6.78 2.36 -16.26
C PHE A 169 -8.18 1.94 -16.74
N ARG A 170 -8.48 0.64 -16.82
CA ARG A 170 -9.79 0.12 -17.20
C ARG A 170 -10.88 0.59 -16.25
N ALA A 171 -10.63 0.49 -14.93
CA ALA A 171 -11.59 0.82 -13.89
C ALA A 171 -11.90 2.33 -13.82
N LEU A 172 -10.93 3.20 -14.12
CA LEU A 172 -11.11 4.65 -14.10
C LEU A 172 -12.01 5.12 -15.23
N LYS A 173 -12.86 6.10 -14.94
CA LYS A 173 -13.59 6.89 -15.93
C LYS A 173 -12.63 7.74 -16.77
N PRO A 174 -13.01 8.14 -18.01
CA PRO A 174 -12.30 9.21 -18.72
C PRO A 174 -12.20 10.46 -17.85
N GLY A 175 -11.05 11.09 -17.78
CA GLY A 175 -10.75 12.20 -16.86
C GLY A 175 -10.46 11.78 -15.43
N GLY A 176 -10.59 10.49 -15.11
CA GLY A 176 -10.30 9.94 -13.77
C GLY A 176 -8.81 10.00 -13.41
N ARG A 177 -8.53 9.99 -12.12
CA ARG A 177 -7.18 10.20 -11.56
C ARG A 177 -6.64 8.94 -10.91
N LEU A 178 -5.33 8.75 -11.04
CA LEU A 178 -4.56 7.75 -10.31
C LEU A 178 -3.67 8.47 -9.30
N MET A 179 -3.68 8.04 -8.04
CA MET A 179 -2.81 8.53 -6.99
C MET A 179 -2.21 7.35 -6.21
N ILE A 180 -0.91 7.20 -6.29
CA ILE A 180 -0.18 6.07 -5.72
C ILE A 180 0.90 6.58 -4.79
N SER A 181 1.06 5.89 -3.65
CA SER A 181 2.27 5.94 -2.83
C SER A 181 2.93 4.56 -2.88
N ASP A 182 4.16 4.48 -3.35
CA ASP A 182 4.86 3.19 -3.47
C ASP A 182 6.38 3.34 -3.33
N ILE A 183 7.06 2.23 -3.12
CA ILE A 183 8.52 2.16 -3.05
C ILE A 183 9.09 1.94 -4.45
N VAL A 184 10.14 2.68 -4.79
CA VAL A 184 10.91 2.49 -6.03
C VAL A 184 12.39 2.48 -5.74
N LEU A 185 13.17 1.92 -6.66
CA LEU A 185 14.62 1.80 -6.56
C LEU A 185 15.32 2.86 -7.42
N LEU A 186 16.39 3.42 -6.88
CA LEU A 186 17.36 4.23 -7.63
C LEU A 186 18.54 3.40 -8.15
N ARG A 187 18.83 2.28 -7.49
CA ARG A 187 19.86 1.30 -7.84
C ARG A 187 19.35 -0.11 -7.62
N GLU A 188 19.93 -1.07 -8.30
CA GLU A 188 19.60 -2.48 -8.10
C GLU A 188 19.95 -2.93 -6.68
N LEU A 189 19.06 -3.74 -6.11
CA LEU A 189 19.28 -4.35 -4.80
C LEU A 189 20.21 -5.55 -4.92
N PRO A 190 20.95 -5.90 -3.86
CA PRO A 190 21.73 -7.14 -3.80
C PRO A 190 20.83 -8.37 -4.06
N GLU A 191 21.38 -9.38 -4.74
CA GLU A 191 20.65 -10.63 -5.04
C GLU A 191 20.09 -11.32 -3.79
N SER A 192 20.80 -11.23 -2.67
CA SER A 192 20.34 -11.76 -1.38
C SER A 192 19.02 -11.14 -0.91
N VAL A 193 18.83 -9.82 -1.14
CA VAL A 193 17.57 -9.12 -0.83
C VAL A 193 16.49 -9.48 -1.83
N LEU A 194 16.83 -9.49 -3.13
CA LEU A 194 15.88 -9.83 -4.20
C LEU A 194 15.29 -11.23 -4.06
N ASN A 195 16.03 -12.16 -3.48
CA ASN A 195 15.61 -13.55 -3.29
C ASN A 195 14.94 -13.81 -1.91
N SER A 196 14.85 -12.81 -1.03
CA SER A 196 14.18 -12.95 0.27
C SER A 196 12.66 -12.82 0.14
N VAL A 197 11.94 -13.81 0.71
CA VAL A 197 10.47 -13.78 0.80
C VAL A 197 10.01 -12.69 1.76
N GLU A 198 10.71 -12.51 2.86
CA GLU A 198 10.44 -11.47 3.87
C GLU A 198 10.59 -10.08 3.27
N ALA A 199 11.66 -9.85 2.49
CA ALA A 199 11.85 -8.60 1.77
C ALA A 199 10.76 -8.36 0.71
N TYR A 200 10.20 -9.43 0.15
CA TYR A 200 9.07 -9.32 -0.78
C TYR A 200 7.79 -8.89 -0.06
N ILE A 201 7.45 -9.54 1.07
CA ILE A 201 6.31 -9.16 1.92
C ILE A 201 6.46 -7.71 2.42
N GLY A 202 7.68 -7.28 2.73
CA GLY A 202 8.01 -5.89 3.06
C GLY A 202 8.05 -4.92 1.86
N CYS A 203 7.49 -5.27 0.70
CA CYS A 203 7.44 -4.44 -0.53
C CYS A 203 8.81 -4.11 -1.16
N LEU A 204 9.92 -4.63 -0.63
CA LEU A 204 11.26 -4.25 -1.05
C LEU A 204 11.75 -5.06 -2.26
N SER A 205 11.71 -6.40 -2.19
CA SER A 205 12.17 -7.27 -3.29
C SER A 205 11.30 -7.17 -4.55
N GLY A 206 10.05 -6.75 -4.40
CA GLY A 206 9.14 -6.48 -5.51
C GLY A 206 9.28 -5.09 -6.10
N ALA A 207 10.04 -4.18 -5.45
CA ALA A 207 10.24 -2.83 -5.97
C ALA A 207 11.06 -2.86 -7.27
N VAL A 208 10.74 -1.94 -8.17
CA VAL A 208 11.43 -1.81 -9.46
C VAL A 208 12.08 -0.44 -9.57
N MET A 209 13.01 -0.28 -10.52
CA MET A 209 13.64 0.99 -10.81
C MET A 209 12.58 2.07 -11.08
N LYS A 210 12.75 3.26 -10.53
CA LYS A 210 11.84 4.41 -10.65
C LYS A 210 11.40 4.66 -12.09
N ASP A 211 12.35 4.67 -13.03
CA ASP A 211 12.05 4.91 -14.44
C ASP A 211 11.20 3.80 -15.05
N ALA A 212 11.43 2.54 -14.67
CA ALA A 212 10.65 1.40 -15.13
C ALA A 212 9.21 1.47 -14.58
N TYR A 213 9.05 1.89 -13.32
CA TYR A 213 7.75 2.08 -12.67
C TYR A 213 6.93 3.15 -13.40
N LEU A 214 7.50 4.35 -13.61
CA LEU A 214 6.85 5.44 -14.32
C LEU A 214 6.55 5.10 -15.79
N LYS A 215 7.45 4.34 -16.44
CA LYS A 215 7.25 3.84 -17.81
C LYS A 215 6.08 2.87 -17.88
N ALA A 216 5.89 2.01 -16.88
CA ALA A 216 4.76 1.09 -16.82
C ALA A 216 3.41 1.83 -16.71
N ILE A 217 3.33 2.89 -15.89
CA ILE A 217 2.14 3.74 -15.79
C ILE A 217 1.82 4.39 -17.14
N LYS A 218 2.82 5.00 -17.80
CA LYS A 218 2.64 5.62 -19.12
C LYS A 218 2.21 4.60 -20.18
N ALA A 219 2.77 3.40 -20.15
CA ALA A 219 2.47 2.32 -21.09
C ALA A 219 1.03 1.77 -20.95
N ALA A 220 0.40 1.91 -19.77
CA ALA A 220 -1.00 1.58 -19.55
C ALA A 220 -1.97 2.59 -20.18
N GLY A 221 -1.48 3.74 -20.66
CA GLY A 221 -2.28 4.78 -21.32
C GLY A 221 -2.44 6.07 -20.53
N PHE A 222 -1.99 6.11 -19.27
CA PHE A 222 -2.06 7.30 -18.45
C PHE A 222 -1.27 8.47 -19.04
N LYS A 223 -1.81 9.67 -18.86
CA LYS A 223 -1.18 10.95 -19.21
C LYS A 223 -0.88 11.76 -17.95
N GLN A 224 -0.11 12.84 -18.11
CA GLN A 224 0.27 13.73 -17.01
C GLN A 224 0.87 12.99 -15.81
N VAL A 225 1.64 11.94 -16.07
CA VAL A 225 2.33 11.16 -15.04
C VAL A 225 3.38 12.05 -14.36
N LYS A 226 3.18 12.36 -13.08
CA LYS A 226 4.04 13.25 -12.29
C LYS A 226 4.39 12.57 -10.98
N VAL A 227 5.64 12.65 -10.60
CA VAL A 227 6.05 12.42 -9.22
C VAL A 227 5.74 13.70 -8.45
N VAL A 228 4.86 13.60 -7.47
CA VAL A 228 4.38 14.75 -6.67
C VAL A 228 5.30 14.97 -5.48
N GLU A 229 5.79 13.87 -4.90
CA GLU A 229 6.66 13.88 -3.73
C GLU A 229 7.59 12.67 -3.78
N GLU A 230 8.81 12.85 -3.31
CA GLU A 230 9.81 11.81 -3.13
C GLU A 230 10.43 11.97 -1.75
N THR A 231 10.50 10.88 -1.01
CA THR A 231 11.17 10.84 0.29
C THR A 231 12.07 9.62 0.34
N THR A 232 13.26 9.77 0.93
CA THR A 232 14.12 8.64 1.23
C THR A 232 13.39 7.72 2.19
N PHE A 233 13.40 6.43 1.92
CA PHE A 233 12.76 5.48 2.83
C PHE A 233 13.58 5.39 4.13
N PRO A 234 12.99 5.68 5.30
CA PRO A 234 13.73 5.72 6.56
C PRO A 234 14.14 4.30 6.97
N ILE A 235 15.40 3.94 6.73
CA ILE A 235 15.97 2.64 7.11
C ILE A 235 15.98 2.45 8.63
N GLU A 236 16.05 3.54 9.40
CA GLU A 236 15.95 3.46 10.85
C GLU A 236 14.60 2.84 11.30
N CYS A 237 13.53 3.04 10.53
CA CYS A 237 12.27 2.32 10.74
C CYS A 237 12.43 0.82 10.43
N MET A 238 13.33 0.45 9.51
CA MET A 238 13.63 -0.95 9.20
C MET A 238 14.59 -1.57 10.22
N ALA A 239 15.51 -0.82 10.81
CA ALA A 239 16.48 -1.34 11.77
C ALA A 239 15.84 -1.89 13.06
N ASN A 240 14.65 -1.43 13.41
CA ASN A 240 13.84 -1.90 14.54
C ASN A 240 12.67 -2.82 14.12
N ASP A 241 12.53 -3.08 12.82
CA ASP A 241 11.50 -3.96 12.27
C ASP A 241 11.98 -5.41 12.32
N PRO A 242 11.25 -6.35 12.94
CA PRO A 242 11.58 -7.76 12.95
C PRO A 242 11.70 -8.36 11.54
N THR A 243 10.92 -7.88 10.58
CA THR A 243 11.01 -8.31 9.18
C THR A 243 12.32 -7.82 8.56
N ALA A 244 12.71 -6.58 8.81
CA ALA A 244 13.99 -6.04 8.36
C ALA A 244 15.16 -6.71 9.06
N GLN A 245 15.04 -7.03 10.35
CA GLN A 245 16.06 -7.82 11.06
C GLN A 245 16.17 -9.24 10.47
N ALA A 246 15.05 -9.89 10.18
CA ALA A 246 15.03 -11.19 9.51
C ALA A 246 15.63 -11.11 8.09
N ILE A 247 15.40 -10.02 7.36
CA ILE A 247 16.02 -9.74 6.05
C ILE A 247 17.55 -9.58 6.22
N ILE A 248 17.98 -8.77 7.18
CA ILE A 248 19.40 -8.53 7.49
C ILE A 248 20.08 -9.87 7.87
N GLU A 249 19.47 -10.63 8.76
CA GLU A 249 20.00 -11.93 9.20
C GLU A 249 20.03 -12.96 8.07
N SER A 250 18.97 -13.06 7.27
CA SER A 250 18.85 -14.03 6.17
C SER A 250 19.67 -13.66 4.94
N SER A 251 19.84 -12.34 4.67
CA SER A 251 20.55 -11.84 3.49
C SER A 251 22.06 -11.69 3.68
N GLY A 252 22.56 -11.76 4.92
CA GLY A 252 23.97 -11.54 5.23
C GLY A 252 24.44 -10.10 4.98
N ILE A 253 23.52 -9.14 4.89
CA ILE A 253 23.83 -7.71 4.73
C ILE A 253 24.47 -7.20 6.01
N ARG A 254 25.63 -6.56 5.90
CA ARG A 254 26.28 -5.92 7.04
C ARG A 254 25.55 -4.65 7.42
N ARG A 255 25.49 -4.33 8.73
CA ARG A 255 24.84 -3.11 9.22
C ARG A 255 25.38 -1.82 8.59
N GLU A 256 26.65 -1.80 8.24
CA GLU A 256 27.30 -0.67 7.56
C GLU A 256 26.80 -0.46 6.10
N ASP A 257 26.30 -1.52 5.45
CA ASP A 257 25.75 -1.47 4.09
C ASP A 257 24.27 -1.02 4.08
N LEU A 258 23.60 -0.99 5.24
CA LEU A 258 22.20 -0.58 5.35
C LEU A 258 21.96 0.89 5.00
N SER A 259 22.88 1.79 5.35
CA SER A 259 22.77 3.21 4.97
C SER A 259 22.81 3.40 3.46
N THR A 260 23.72 2.68 2.79
CA THR A 260 23.84 2.69 1.33
C THR A 260 22.61 2.08 0.65
N LEU A 261 22.01 1.05 1.28
CA LEU A 261 20.78 0.44 0.81
C LEU A 261 19.63 1.46 0.88
N GLY A 262 19.53 2.24 1.97
CA GLY A 262 18.50 3.25 2.13
C GLY A 262 18.55 4.39 1.14
N GLU A 263 19.75 4.84 0.81
CA GLU A 263 19.93 5.82 -0.26
C GLU A 263 19.46 5.32 -1.63
N SER A 264 19.27 4.00 -1.77
CA SER A 264 18.82 3.37 -3.01
C SER A 264 17.31 3.17 -3.08
N ILE A 265 16.58 3.46 -1.99
CA ILE A 265 15.15 3.20 -1.85
C ILE A 265 14.42 4.52 -1.63
N LEU A 266 13.43 4.79 -2.48
CA LEU A 266 12.56 5.95 -2.34
C LEU A 266 11.10 5.53 -2.12
N SER A 267 10.40 6.23 -1.24
CA SER A 267 8.96 6.34 -1.29
C SER A 267 8.60 7.44 -2.28
N VAL A 268 7.78 7.12 -3.28
CA VAL A 268 7.32 8.06 -4.29
C VAL A 268 5.82 8.17 -4.28
N LYS A 269 5.33 9.41 -4.37
CA LYS A 269 3.91 9.68 -4.59
C LYS A 269 3.71 10.11 -6.04
N VAL A 270 2.94 9.32 -6.78
CA VAL A 270 2.76 9.50 -8.22
C VAL A 270 1.31 9.82 -8.54
N SER A 271 1.09 10.87 -9.31
CA SER A 271 -0.20 11.21 -9.88
C SER A 271 -0.24 10.98 -11.38
N ALA A 272 -1.39 10.54 -11.91
CA ALA A 272 -1.62 10.41 -13.33
C ALA A 272 -3.11 10.56 -13.67
N VAL A 273 -3.43 10.79 -14.95
CA VAL A 273 -4.80 10.99 -15.42
C VAL A 273 -5.09 10.04 -16.59
N LYS A 274 -6.28 9.44 -16.58
CA LYS A 274 -6.83 8.77 -17.75
C LYS A 274 -7.44 9.83 -18.68
N PRO A 275 -6.98 9.95 -19.95
CA PRO A 275 -7.52 10.93 -20.89
C PRO A 275 -8.99 10.70 -21.23
#